data_ace7d4dcfa3af57e91074904f1e70845
#
_entry.id   ace7d4dcfa3af57e91074904f1e70845
#
_cell.length_a   1.000
_cell.length_b   1.000
_cell.length_c   1.000
_cell.angle_alpha   90.00
_cell.angle_beta   90.00
_cell.angle_gamma   90.00
#
_symmetry.space_group_name_H-M   'P 1'
#
loop_
_entity.id
_entity.type
_entity.pdbx_description
1 polymer ?
#
loop_
_entity_poly.entity_id
_entity_poly.type
_entity_poly.pdbx_seq_one_letter_code
_entity_poly.pdbx_strand_id
1 'polypeptide(L)'
;MLELLEQLFRQVRAYTQAERYDRKQVYARSQKHTTMQFDRDAEDLIINGLTESGLGFEIITEERPTFATSENPQYRIVVDPIDGSTNVERGVMVAAVALAVLPIDAAVIPENVQWALVGELYTGTVFEAQKGGGAFRNGRRCQVSSTTAMKDCVAGLNLDGRNGDTLRALLTESPRLGVVRRTGSSAIDSVYVASGTYDAYIDIGDEITGESFLASASIVLEAGGIVTDHEGKALRPINTLNDKYSLSWPVARSSIRTFWLKSSAAAWPERCVGLTVMLQGILLLVYV
;
A
#
# COMPACT_ATOMS: atom_id res chain seq x y z
N MET A 1 -19.01 6.72 -7.99
CA MET A 1 -17.53 6.89 -7.80
C MET A 1 -16.75 5.66 -8.26
N LEU A 2 -17.01 4.45 -7.76
CA LEU A 2 -16.25 3.26 -8.18
C LEU A 2 -16.25 3.03 -9.70
N GLU A 3 -17.39 3.23 -10.36
CA GLU A 3 -17.45 3.15 -11.83
C GLU A 3 -16.51 4.13 -12.54
N LEU A 4 -16.37 5.35 -12.01
CA LEU A 4 -15.41 6.33 -12.51
C LEU A 4 -13.96 5.82 -12.33
N LEU A 5 -13.62 5.35 -11.12
CA LEU A 5 -12.28 4.85 -10.85
C LEU A 5 -11.94 3.63 -11.76
N GLU A 6 -12.89 2.74 -11.96
CA GLU A 6 -12.71 1.59 -12.86
C GLU A 6 -12.53 2.03 -14.32
N GLN A 7 -13.26 3.06 -14.78
CA GLN A 7 -13.09 3.64 -16.11
C GLN A 7 -11.68 4.22 -16.28
N LEU A 8 -11.18 4.98 -15.31
CA LEU A 8 -9.83 5.54 -15.32
C LEU A 8 -8.77 4.44 -15.39
N PHE A 9 -8.90 3.41 -14.56
CA PHE A 9 -8.03 2.23 -14.61
C PHE A 9 -8.03 1.58 -15.99
N ARG A 10 -9.21 1.37 -16.60
CA ARG A 10 -9.32 0.77 -17.93
C ARG A 10 -8.63 1.60 -19.02
N GLN A 11 -8.68 2.93 -18.92
CA GLN A 11 -7.99 3.83 -19.85
C GLN A 11 -6.47 3.69 -19.72
N VAL A 12 -5.92 3.73 -18.50
CA VAL A 12 -4.49 3.53 -18.26
C VAL A 12 -4.04 2.13 -18.72
N ARG A 13 -4.83 1.09 -18.41
CA ARG A 13 -4.54 -0.27 -18.83
C ARG A 13 -4.52 -0.40 -20.36
N ALA A 14 -5.48 0.20 -21.06
CA ALA A 14 -5.51 0.18 -22.53
C ALA A 14 -4.28 0.87 -23.13
N TYR A 15 -3.85 1.99 -22.55
CA TYR A 15 -2.64 2.71 -22.93
C TYR A 15 -1.38 1.82 -22.76
N THR A 16 -1.21 1.18 -21.60
CA THR A 16 -0.04 0.35 -21.30
C THR A 16 0.04 -0.94 -22.11
N GLN A 17 -1.05 -1.35 -22.76
CA GLN A 17 -1.12 -2.52 -23.64
C GLN A 17 -1.06 -2.17 -25.14
N ALA A 18 -0.97 -0.88 -25.49
CA ALA A 18 -0.89 -0.46 -26.87
C ALA A 18 0.44 -0.87 -27.53
N GLU A 19 0.43 -1.25 -28.81
CA GLU A 19 1.63 -1.67 -29.57
C GLU A 19 2.72 -0.57 -29.66
N ARG A 20 2.34 0.70 -29.54
CA ARG A 20 3.24 1.86 -29.63
C ARG A 20 3.78 2.34 -28.28
N TYR A 21 3.55 1.59 -27.23
CA TYR A 21 3.95 1.92 -25.89
C TYR A 21 5.47 1.75 -25.70
N ASP A 22 6.20 2.86 -25.52
CA ASP A 22 7.65 2.84 -25.26
C ASP A 22 7.94 2.88 -23.76
N ARG A 23 8.29 1.73 -23.20
CA ARG A 23 8.60 1.54 -21.77
C ARG A 23 9.92 2.18 -21.33
N LYS A 24 10.77 2.60 -22.24
CA LYS A 24 12.11 3.11 -21.95
C LYS A 24 12.23 4.62 -22.12
N GLN A 25 11.20 5.27 -22.62
CA GLN A 25 11.22 6.71 -22.82
C GLN A 25 11.20 7.42 -21.46
N VAL A 26 12.23 8.19 -21.19
CA VAL A 26 12.37 9.02 -20.00
C VAL A 26 11.74 10.38 -20.27
N TYR A 27 10.82 10.83 -19.41
CA TYR A 27 10.23 12.17 -19.44
C TYR A 27 11.15 13.20 -18.76
N ALA A 28 11.57 12.92 -17.52
CA ALA A 28 12.41 13.81 -16.72
C ALA A 28 13.34 13.03 -15.80
N ARG A 29 14.47 13.64 -15.46
CA ARG A 29 15.41 13.11 -14.46
C ARG A 29 15.69 14.17 -13.42
N SER A 30 15.55 13.80 -12.14
CA SER A 30 16.03 14.58 -11.00
C SER A 30 17.17 13.83 -10.30
N GLN A 31 17.77 14.44 -9.29
CA GLN A 31 18.77 13.75 -8.46
C GLN A 31 18.19 12.58 -7.65
N LYS A 32 16.89 12.57 -7.39
CA LYS A 32 16.20 11.60 -6.51
C LYS A 32 15.26 10.64 -7.26
N HIS A 33 14.77 11.05 -8.42
CA HIS A 33 13.71 10.32 -9.13
C HIS A 33 13.86 10.45 -10.65
N THR A 34 13.50 9.40 -11.38
CA THR A 34 13.38 9.39 -12.83
C THR A 34 11.93 9.15 -13.18
N THR A 35 11.26 10.15 -13.73
CA THR A 35 9.91 10.04 -14.27
C THR A 35 10.00 9.46 -15.67
N MET A 36 9.32 8.35 -15.89
CA MET A 36 9.20 7.78 -17.24
C MET A 36 8.04 8.46 -17.98
N GLN A 37 8.10 8.44 -19.32
CA GLN A 37 7.02 9.03 -20.13
C GLN A 37 5.68 8.34 -19.85
N PHE A 38 5.69 7.04 -19.64
CA PHE A 38 4.47 6.28 -19.39
C PHE A 38 3.79 6.63 -18.05
N ASP A 39 4.56 6.98 -16.99
CA ASP A 39 3.99 7.45 -15.72
C ASP A 39 3.24 8.74 -15.95
N ARG A 40 3.84 9.65 -16.70
CA ARG A 40 3.26 10.94 -17.06
C ARG A 40 2.02 10.82 -17.92
N ASP A 41 2.03 9.97 -18.92
CA ASP A 41 0.90 9.73 -19.82
C ASP A 41 -0.26 9.05 -19.06
N ALA A 42 0.04 8.11 -18.18
CA ALA A 42 -0.96 7.46 -17.31
C ALA A 42 -1.61 8.47 -16.35
N GLU A 43 -0.80 9.36 -15.76
CA GLU A 43 -1.29 10.43 -14.92
C GLU A 43 -2.19 11.40 -15.71
N ASP A 44 -1.80 11.80 -16.93
CA ASP A 44 -2.60 12.66 -17.80
C ASP A 44 -3.97 12.04 -18.13
N LEU A 45 -4.03 10.73 -18.41
CA LEU A 45 -5.29 10.02 -18.64
C LEU A 45 -6.22 10.08 -17.42
N ILE A 46 -5.67 9.86 -16.23
CA ILE A 46 -6.44 9.92 -14.97
C ILE A 46 -6.96 11.34 -14.73
N ILE A 47 -6.10 12.37 -14.85
CA ILE A 47 -6.46 13.77 -14.63
C ILE A 47 -7.55 14.22 -15.61
N ASN A 48 -7.41 13.88 -16.89
CA ASN A 48 -8.39 14.22 -17.91
C ASN A 48 -9.75 13.59 -17.59
N GLY A 49 -9.79 12.31 -17.26
CA GLY A 49 -11.03 11.63 -16.91
C GLY A 49 -11.68 12.17 -15.62
N LEU A 50 -10.88 12.55 -14.60
CA LEU A 50 -11.39 13.23 -13.40
C LEU A 50 -11.98 14.59 -13.75
N THR A 51 -11.34 15.36 -14.61
CA THR A 51 -11.80 16.68 -15.05
C THR A 51 -13.11 16.56 -15.87
N GLU A 52 -13.16 15.61 -16.80
CA GLU A 52 -14.33 15.34 -17.64
C GLU A 52 -15.54 14.82 -16.85
N SER A 53 -15.31 14.23 -15.67
CA SER A 53 -16.39 13.76 -14.80
C SER A 53 -17.30 14.88 -14.28
N GLY A 54 -16.84 16.13 -14.32
CA GLY A 54 -17.53 17.28 -13.76
C GLY A 54 -17.58 17.34 -12.23
N LEU A 55 -16.99 16.35 -11.54
CA LEU A 55 -16.80 16.37 -10.10
C LEU A 55 -15.57 17.21 -9.74
N GLY A 56 -15.65 17.96 -8.63
CA GLY A 56 -14.52 18.77 -8.15
C GLY A 56 -13.56 17.92 -7.32
N PHE A 57 -12.32 17.78 -7.79
CA PHE A 57 -11.25 17.06 -7.08
C PHE A 57 -10.06 17.97 -6.76
N GLU A 58 -9.50 17.81 -5.56
CA GLU A 58 -8.11 18.13 -5.28
C GLU A 58 -7.29 16.87 -5.55
N ILE A 59 -6.32 16.95 -6.46
CA ILE A 59 -5.51 15.81 -6.92
C ILE A 59 -4.14 15.86 -6.26
N ILE A 60 -3.79 14.81 -5.54
CA ILE A 60 -2.46 14.54 -4.99
C ILE A 60 -1.89 13.37 -5.78
N THR A 61 -0.79 13.58 -6.50
CA THR A 61 -0.20 12.60 -7.41
C THR A 61 1.32 12.70 -7.40
N GLU A 62 2.03 11.64 -7.81
CA GLU A 62 3.47 11.51 -7.70
C GLU A 62 4.22 12.49 -8.61
N GLU A 63 3.73 12.69 -9.84
CA GLU A 63 4.48 13.36 -10.91
C GLU A 63 4.22 14.86 -11.01
N ARG A 64 3.34 15.42 -10.16
CA ARG A 64 2.96 16.85 -10.15
C ARG A 64 2.73 17.39 -8.75
N PRO A 65 2.88 18.72 -8.56
CA PRO A 65 2.34 19.39 -7.38
C PRO A 65 0.84 19.20 -7.27
N THR A 66 0.32 19.15 -6.04
CA THR A 66 -1.12 19.12 -5.76
C THR A 66 -1.84 20.29 -6.43
N PHE A 67 -2.97 20.02 -7.06
CA PHE A 67 -3.82 21.01 -7.72
C PHE A 67 -5.30 20.61 -7.66
N ALA A 68 -6.20 21.54 -8.00
CA ALA A 68 -7.62 21.29 -8.01
C ALA A 68 -8.21 21.38 -9.43
N THR A 69 -9.21 20.53 -9.74
CA THR A 69 -9.94 20.55 -11.02
C THR A 69 -11.08 21.57 -11.03
N SER A 70 -11.41 22.16 -9.88
CA SER A 70 -12.45 23.19 -9.72
C SER A 70 -12.10 24.16 -8.59
N GLU A 71 -12.75 25.34 -8.55
CA GLU A 71 -12.55 26.32 -7.47
C GLU A 71 -12.99 25.81 -6.09
N ASN A 72 -13.98 24.92 -6.06
CA ASN A 72 -14.54 24.36 -4.83
C ASN A 72 -14.57 22.82 -4.92
N PRO A 73 -13.42 22.14 -4.78
CA PRO A 73 -13.38 20.69 -4.84
C PRO A 73 -14.14 20.07 -3.66
N GLN A 74 -14.89 19.01 -3.93
CA GLN A 74 -15.65 18.27 -2.91
C GLN A 74 -14.89 17.04 -2.40
N TYR A 75 -13.99 16.56 -3.23
CA TYR A 75 -13.21 15.36 -2.97
C TYR A 75 -11.72 15.63 -3.08
N ARG A 76 -10.96 14.86 -2.34
CA ARG A 76 -9.52 14.69 -2.55
C ARG A 76 -9.29 13.32 -3.13
N ILE A 77 -8.40 13.22 -4.12
CA ILE A 77 -7.95 11.93 -4.64
C ILE A 77 -6.43 11.84 -4.54
N VAL A 78 -5.95 10.71 -4.02
CA VAL A 78 -4.53 10.35 -4.03
C VAL A 78 -4.33 9.30 -5.11
N VAL A 79 -3.37 9.55 -5.99
CA VAL A 79 -3.16 8.79 -7.22
C VAL A 79 -1.72 8.30 -7.28
N ASP A 80 -1.55 6.98 -7.44
CA ASP A 80 -0.34 6.39 -8.00
C ASP A 80 -0.71 5.87 -9.40
N PRO A 81 -0.25 6.55 -10.46
CA PRO A 81 -0.65 6.19 -11.82
C PRO A 81 -0.07 4.85 -12.25
N ILE A 82 1.14 4.50 -11.79
CA ILE A 82 1.77 3.19 -12.07
C ILE A 82 2.67 2.77 -10.90
N ASP A 83 2.09 2.14 -9.86
CA ASP A 83 2.86 1.48 -8.83
C ASP A 83 3.60 0.27 -9.40
N GLY A 84 4.93 0.35 -9.40
CA GLY A 84 5.81 -0.63 -10.03
C GLY A 84 6.42 -0.16 -11.36
N SER A 85 6.70 1.14 -11.55
CA SER A 85 7.31 1.73 -12.75
C SER A 85 8.61 1.04 -13.16
N THR A 86 9.46 0.64 -12.22
CA THR A 86 10.67 -0.16 -12.51
C THR A 86 10.34 -1.51 -13.14
N ASN A 87 9.27 -2.17 -12.73
CA ASN A 87 8.82 -3.41 -13.35
C ASN A 87 8.41 -3.18 -14.81
N VAL A 88 7.62 -2.13 -15.04
CA VAL A 88 7.18 -1.74 -16.38
C VAL A 88 8.38 -1.45 -17.28
N GLU A 89 9.32 -0.62 -16.83
CA GLU A 89 10.57 -0.30 -17.56
C GLU A 89 11.35 -1.57 -17.96
N ARG A 90 11.42 -2.53 -17.03
CA ARG A 90 12.18 -3.77 -17.21
C ARG A 90 11.41 -4.87 -17.91
N GLY A 91 10.11 -4.68 -18.15
CA GLY A 91 9.25 -5.69 -18.79
C GLY A 91 8.82 -6.81 -17.84
N VAL A 92 8.87 -6.57 -16.53
CA VAL A 92 8.25 -7.45 -15.54
C VAL A 92 6.75 -7.14 -15.51
N MET A 93 5.92 -8.16 -15.72
CA MET A 93 4.47 -7.98 -15.92
C MET A 93 3.72 -7.86 -14.57
N VAL A 94 4.15 -6.93 -13.73
CA VAL A 94 3.55 -6.62 -12.42
C VAL A 94 3.59 -5.11 -12.20
N ALA A 95 2.45 -4.47 -12.30
CA ALA A 95 2.25 -3.07 -11.95
C ALA A 95 0.75 -2.78 -11.77
N ALA A 96 0.41 -1.73 -11.03
CA ALA A 96 -0.96 -1.37 -10.73
C ALA A 96 -1.20 0.14 -10.85
N VAL A 97 -2.45 0.52 -11.07
CA VAL A 97 -2.98 1.86 -10.77
C VAL A 97 -3.56 1.82 -9.36
N ALA A 98 -3.25 2.80 -8.52
CA ALA A 98 -3.84 2.93 -7.20
C ALA A 98 -4.54 4.29 -7.03
N LEU A 99 -5.83 4.27 -6.68
CA LEU A 99 -6.69 5.44 -6.56
C LEU A 99 -7.42 5.42 -5.22
N ALA A 100 -7.28 6.50 -4.42
CA ALA A 100 -7.96 6.65 -3.14
C ALA A 100 -8.70 7.98 -3.08
N VAL A 101 -10.02 7.94 -2.88
CA VAL A 101 -10.89 9.14 -2.83
C VAL A 101 -11.39 9.35 -1.41
N LEU A 102 -11.22 10.60 -0.93
CA LEU A 102 -11.63 11.06 0.40
C LEU A 102 -12.51 12.31 0.29
N PRO A 103 -13.32 12.64 1.32
CA PRO A 103 -13.88 13.99 1.45
C PRO A 103 -12.76 15.04 1.54
N ILE A 104 -12.98 16.21 0.99
CA ILE A 104 -11.95 17.27 0.92
C ILE A 104 -11.40 17.68 2.29
N ASP A 105 -12.26 17.70 3.31
CA ASP A 105 -11.90 18.13 4.67
C ASP A 105 -11.35 17.01 5.54
N ALA A 106 -11.31 15.77 5.05
CA ALA A 106 -10.84 14.64 5.82
C ALA A 106 -9.30 14.58 5.88
N ALA A 107 -8.75 14.16 7.01
CA ALA A 107 -7.33 13.81 7.10
C ALA A 107 -7.03 12.66 6.14
N VAL A 108 -5.89 12.72 5.45
CA VAL A 108 -5.48 11.71 4.48
C VAL A 108 -4.88 10.50 5.23
N ILE A 109 -5.76 9.62 5.67
CA ILE A 109 -5.47 8.35 6.33
C ILE A 109 -6.36 7.26 5.72
N PRO A 110 -5.97 5.97 5.80
CA PRO A 110 -6.74 4.87 5.19
C PRO A 110 -8.18 4.79 5.68
N GLU A 111 -8.43 5.06 6.96
CA GLU A 111 -9.76 5.00 7.58
C GLU A 111 -10.74 6.05 7.04
N ASN A 112 -10.25 7.11 6.42
CA ASN A 112 -11.07 8.19 5.86
C ASN A 112 -11.34 8.04 4.35
N VAL A 113 -10.69 7.10 3.69
CA VAL A 113 -10.93 6.81 2.27
C VAL A 113 -12.37 6.32 2.10
N GLN A 114 -13.12 6.97 1.22
CA GLN A 114 -14.51 6.61 0.93
C GLN A 114 -14.62 5.58 -0.19
N TRP A 115 -13.76 5.71 -1.20
CA TRP A 115 -13.66 4.79 -2.32
C TRP A 115 -12.21 4.57 -2.68
N ALA A 116 -11.84 3.31 -2.86
CA ALA A 116 -10.52 2.91 -3.28
C ALA A 116 -10.57 1.92 -4.42
N LEU A 117 -9.59 2.01 -5.30
CA LEU A 117 -9.35 1.04 -6.36
C LEU A 117 -7.85 0.79 -6.52
N VAL A 118 -7.49 -0.49 -6.63
CA VAL A 118 -6.18 -0.94 -7.12
C VAL A 118 -6.43 -1.87 -8.30
N GLY A 119 -5.95 -1.48 -9.48
CA GLY A 119 -6.13 -2.23 -10.71
C GLY A 119 -4.82 -2.78 -11.25
N GLU A 120 -4.67 -4.09 -11.37
CA GLU A 120 -3.50 -4.74 -11.97
C GLU A 120 -3.46 -4.51 -13.48
N LEU A 121 -2.44 -3.85 -13.98
CA LEU A 121 -2.35 -3.46 -15.39
C LEU A 121 -2.27 -4.65 -16.35
N TYR A 122 -1.56 -5.70 -15.98
CA TYR A 122 -1.33 -6.85 -16.88
C TYR A 122 -2.45 -7.88 -16.83
N THR A 123 -2.94 -8.21 -15.65
CA THR A 123 -4.02 -9.20 -15.50
C THR A 123 -5.41 -8.61 -15.74
N GLY A 124 -5.58 -7.30 -15.53
CA GLY A 124 -6.87 -6.63 -15.53
C GLY A 124 -7.70 -6.90 -14.27
N THR A 125 -7.09 -7.49 -13.24
CA THR A 125 -7.75 -7.70 -11.95
C THR A 125 -7.99 -6.36 -11.26
N VAL A 126 -9.20 -6.15 -10.76
CA VAL A 126 -9.58 -4.95 -10.00
C VAL A 126 -9.87 -5.34 -8.56
N PHE A 127 -9.22 -4.64 -7.63
CA PHE A 127 -9.57 -4.62 -6.22
C PHE A 127 -10.20 -3.27 -5.91
N GLU A 128 -11.33 -3.29 -5.25
CA GLU A 128 -12.08 -2.08 -4.94
C GLU A 128 -12.69 -2.16 -3.55
N ALA A 129 -12.91 -1.00 -2.94
CA ALA A 129 -13.61 -0.88 -1.67
C ALA A 129 -14.40 0.42 -1.61
N GLN A 130 -15.52 0.37 -0.90
CA GLN A 130 -16.26 1.52 -0.44
C GLN A 130 -16.34 1.43 1.09
N LYS A 131 -16.12 2.55 1.76
CA LYS A 131 -16.14 2.63 3.23
C LYS A 131 -17.43 2.07 3.80
N GLY A 132 -17.32 1.06 4.69
CA GLY A 132 -18.43 0.33 5.27
C GLY A 132 -19.14 -0.64 4.32
N GLY A 133 -18.74 -0.72 3.05
CA GLY A 133 -19.29 -1.63 2.05
C GLY A 133 -18.53 -2.94 1.94
N GLY A 134 -17.30 -2.97 2.43
CA GLY A 134 -16.35 -4.07 2.28
C GLY A 134 -15.49 -3.95 1.03
N ALA A 135 -14.57 -4.90 0.88
CA ALA A 135 -13.65 -4.99 -0.24
C ALA A 135 -14.04 -6.09 -1.22
N PHE A 136 -13.72 -5.89 -2.50
CA PHE A 136 -14.04 -6.83 -3.58
C PHE A 136 -12.87 -6.99 -4.54
N ARG A 137 -12.75 -8.20 -5.11
CA ARG A 137 -11.84 -8.53 -6.21
C ARG A 137 -12.66 -9.00 -7.39
N ASN A 138 -12.70 -8.24 -8.49
CA ASN A 138 -13.53 -8.53 -9.67
C ASN A 138 -14.99 -8.85 -9.27
N GLY A 139 -15.58 -8.00 -8.41
CA GLY A 139 -16.96 -8.16 -7.93
C GLY A 139 -17.18 -9.27 -6.89
N ARG A 140 -16.14 -10.04 -6.52
CA ARG A 140 -16.23 -11.06 -5.45
C ARG A 140 -15.69 -10.50 -4.14
N ARG A 141 -16.46 -10.66 -3.06
CA ARG A 141 -16.09 -10.14 -1.75
C ARG A 141 -14.74 -10.71 -1.29
N CYS A 142 -13.86 -9.82 -0.85
CA CYS A 142 -12.57 -10.14 -0.25
C CYS A 142 -12.73 -10.37 1.26
N GLN A 143 -11.86 -11.22 1.79
CA GLN A 143 -11.63 -11.40 3.21
C GLN A 143 -10.16 -11.74 3.43
N VAL A 144 -9.56 -11.11 4.43
CA VAL A 144 -8.18 -11.46 4.83
C VAL A 144 -8.11 -12.91 5.31
N SER A 145 -6.93 -13.50 5.25
CA SER A 145 -6.72 -14.87 5.69
C SER A 145 -6.91 -15.03 7.20
N SER A 146 -7.00 -16.27 7.67
CA SER A 146 -7.11 -16.61 9.10
C SER A 146 -5.79 -17.16 9.68
N THR A 147 -4.70 -17.10 8.94
CA THR A 147 -3.37 -17.57 9.36
C THR A 147 -2.86 -16.76 10.54
N THR A 148 -2.46 -17.42 11.64
CA THR A 148 -1.99 -16.74 12.86
C THR A 148 -0.52 -17.04 13.17
N ALA A 149 0.04 -18.12 12.62
CA ALA A 149 1.40 -18.55 12.92
C ALA A 149 2.38 -18.05 11.84
N MET A 150 3.43 -17.34 12.25
CA MET A 150 4.43 -16.79 11.32
C MET A 150 5.04 -17.85 10.38
N LYS A 151 5.30 -19.06 10.88
CA LYS A 151 5.90 -20.15 10.09
C LYS A 151 5.02 -20.59 8.91
N ASP A 152 3.72 -20.36 8.98
CA ASP A 152 2.73 -20.75 7.97
C ASP A 152 2.34 -19.53 7.09
N CYS A 153 2.89 -18.35 7.41
CA CYS A 153 2.56 -17.09 6.78
C CYS A 153 3.23 -16.97 5.40
N VAL A 154 2.44 -16.54 4.41
CA VAL A 154 2.93 -16.03 3.13
C VAL A 154 2.90 -14.51 3.22
N ALA A 155 4.06 -13.86 3.21
CA ALA A 155 4.18 -12.41 3.37
C ALA A 155 4.75 -11.74 2.13
N GLY A 156 4.15 -10.63 1.73
CA GLY A 156 4.79 -9.62 0.89
C GLY A 156 5.82 -8.86 1.72
N LEU A 157 7.04 -8.71 1.22
CA LEU A 157 8.12 -8.06 1.95
C LEU A 157 8.90 -7.13 1.02
N ASN A 158 8.86 -5.84 1.29
CA ASN A 158 9.70 -4.89 0.57
C ASN A 158 11.10 -4.84 1.20
N LEU A 159 12.12 -5.01 0.34
CA LEU A 159 13.52 -5.12 0.72
C LEU A 159 14.38 -3.93 0.29
N ASP A 160 13.83 -2.99 -0.49
CA ASP A 160 14.59 -1.88 -1.08
C ASP A 160 15.05 -0.89 -0.02
N GLY A 161 16.37 -0.71 0.10
CA GLY A 161 16.97 0.26 1.01
C GLY A 161 16.59 0.12 2.48
N ARG A 162 16.00 -1.02 2.86
CA ARG A 162 15.37 -1.22 4.17
C ARG A 162 16.37 -1.67 5.23
N ASN A 163 15.94 -1.59 6.50
CA ASN A 163 16.74 -2.03 7.64
C ASN A 163 17.10 -3.52 7.55
N GLY A 164 18.35 -3.82 7.20
CA GLY A 164 18.84 -5.17 6.96
C GLY A 164 18.81 -6.07 8.18
N ASP A 165 19.02 -5.53 9.39
CA ASP A 165 19.01 -6.33 10.62
C ASP A 165 17.62 -6.81 10.98
N THR A 166 16.61 -5.94 10.87
CA THR A 166 15.21 -6.31 11.09
C THR A 166 14.75 -7.34 10.05
N LEU A 167 15.10 -7.13 8.78
CA LEU A 167 14.78 -8.08 7.71
C LEU A 167 15.45 -9.43 7.94
N ARG A 168 16.73 -9.44 8.34
CA ARG A 168 17.45 -10.66 8.69
C ARG A 168 16.74 -11.41 9.82
N ALA A 169 16.33 -10.70 10.89
CA ALA A 169 15.61 -11.32 12.01
C ALA A 169 14.28 -11.96 11.57
N LEU A 170 13.49 -11.29 10.73
CA LEU A 170 12.24 -11.82 10.21
C LEU A 170 12.41 -13.08 9.35
N LEU A 171 13.54 -13.19 8.65
CA LEU A 171 13.81 -14.28 7.71
C LEU A 171 14.55 -15.47 8.33
N THR A 172 15.36 -15.24 9.35
CA THR A 172 16.30 -16.28 9.86
C THR A 172 16.07 -16.68 11.32
N GLU A 173 15.51 -15.79 12.14
CA GLU A 173 15.31 -16.04 13.57
C GLU A 173 13.94 -16.65 13.85
N SER A 174 13.87 -17.63 14.78
CA SER A 174 12.61 -18.28 15.15
C SER A 174 11.77 -17.41 16.11
N PRO A 175 10.43 -17.30 15.92
CA PRO A 175 9.65 -17.77 14.78
C PRO A 175 9.91 -16.89 13.54
N ARG A 176 10.25 -17.50 12.41
CA ARG A 176 10.49 -16.80 11.14
C ARG A 176 9.25 -16.81 10.25
N LEU A 177 9.25 -15.94 9.23
CA LEU A 177 8.26 -15.99 8.15
C LEU A 177 8.36 -17.32 7.38
N GLY A 178 7.21 -17.91 7.05
CA GLY A 178 7.15 -19.16 6.31
C GLY A 178 7.60 -18.99 4.87
N VAL A 179 6.91 -18.15 4.13
CA VAL A 179 7.15 -17.87 2.71
C VAL A 179 7.17 -16.38 2.46
N VAL A 180 8.19 -15.90 1.77
CA VAL A 180 8.30 -14.49 1.39
C VAL A 180 8.09 -14.32 -0.11
N ARG A 181 7.37 -13.27 -0.48
CA ARG A 181 7.15 -12.81 -1.85
C ARG A 181 7.53 -11.35 -1.96
N ARG A 182 7.90 -10.94 -3.16
CA ARG A 182 8.12 -9.56 -3.52
C ARG A 182 7.74 -9.38 -4.98
N THR A 183 6.68 -8.63 -5.23
CA THR A 183 6.24 -8.35 -6.59
C THR A 183 6.96 -7.15 -7.20
N GLY A 184 7.38 -6.19 -6.37
CA GLY A 184 7.93 -4.90 -6.79
C GLY A 184 6.84 -3.85 -7.03
N SER A 185 5.61 -4.14 -6.59
CA SER A 185 4.46 -3.25 -6.52
C SER A 185 3.88 -3.32 -5.11
N SER A 186 3.97 -2.24 -4.37
CA SER A 186 3.47 -2.16 -2.99
C SER A 186 1.96 -2.29 -2.93
N ALA A 187 1.26 -1.70 -3.90
CA ALA A 187 -0.18 -1.78 -4.01
C ALA A 187 -0.65 -3.22 -4.25
N ILE A 188 0.01 -3.97 -5.16
CA ILE A 188 -0.34 -5.38 -5.44
C ILE A 188 -0.04 -6.27 -4.23
N ASP A 189 1.15 -6.18 -3.65
CA ASP A 189 1.50 -6.98 -2.45
C ASP A 189 0.49 -6.74 -1.33
N SER A 190 0.03 -5.50 -1.18
CA SER A 190 -0.96 -5.09 -0.18
C SER A 190 -2.37 -5.64 -0.44
N VAL A 191 -2.90 -5.51 -1.65
CA VAL A 191 -4.27 -6.02 -1.94
C VAL A 191 -4.33 -7.54 -1.96
N TYR A 192 -3.19 -8.21 -2.09
CA TYR A 192 -3.13 -9.66 -1.88
C TYR A 192 -3.37 -10.04 -0.42
N VAL A 193 -3.06 -9.15 0.55
CA VAL A 193 -3.49 -9.33 1.95
C VAL A 193 -5.01 -9.20 2.04
N ALA A 194 -5.61 -8.21 1.41
CA ALA A 194 -7.07 -8.01 1.42
C ALA A 194 -7.84 -9.23 0.89
N SER A 195 -7.27 -9.96 -0.07
CA SER A 195 -7.90 -11.15 -0.66
C SER A 195 -7.52 -12.47 0.01
N GLY A 196 -6.73 -12.45 1.08
CA GLY A 196 -6.21 -13.65 1.74
C GLY A 196 -5.20 -14.45 0.90
N THR A 197 -4.70 -13.87 -0.21
CA THR A 197 -3.65 -14.46 -1.05
C THR A 197 -2.31 -14.40 -0.31
N TYR A 198 -2.06 -13.29 0.40
CA TYR A 198 -0.99 -13.13 1.38
C TYR A 198 -1.58 -13.00 2.77
N ASP A 199 -0.79 -13.36 3.76
CA ASP A 199 -1.16 -13.25 5.17
C ASP A 199 -0.63 -11.96 5.80
N ALA A 200 0.35 -11.32 5.19
CA ALA A 200 0.92 -10.05 5.65
C ALA A 200 1.60 -9.27 4.51
N TYR A 201 1.72 -7.97 4.69
CA TYR A 201 2.63 -7.11 3.94
C TYR A 201 3.48 -6.31 4.92
N ILE A 202 4.79 -6.22 4.66
CA ILE A 202 5.76 -5.57 5.52
C ILE A 202 6.69 -4.69 4.66
N ASP A 203 6.76 -3.42 5.00
CA ASP A 203 7.69 -2.45 4.43
C ASP A 203 8.34 -1.66 5.57
N ILE A 204 9.59 -1.94 5.88
CA ILE A 204 10.31 -1.35 7.01
C ILE A 204 11.52 -0.59 6.51
N GLY A 205 11.63 0.68 6.85
CA GLY A 205 12.78 1.49 6.47
C GLY A 205 12.45 2.94 6.13
N ASP A 206 11.22 3.39 6.41
CA ASP A 206 10.77 4.76 6.21
C ASP A 206 11.05 5.28 4.78
N GLU A 207 10.64 4.49 3.78
CA GLU A 207 10.87 4.84 2.37
C GLU A 207 9.60 4.86 1.51
N ILE A 208 8.53 4.16 1.91
CA ILE A 208 7.28 4.16 1.14
C ILE A 208 6.52 5.47 1.32
N THR A 209 5.92 5.96 0.26
CA THR A 209 5.14 7.20 0.20
C THR A 209 3.64 6.92 0.15
N GLY A 210 2.84 7.94 0.45
CA GLY A 210 1.41 7.78 0.67
C GLY A 210 0.61 7.27 -0.52
N GLU A 211 0.95 7.67 -1.75
CA GLU A 211 0.30 7.25 -2.99
C GLU A 211 0.41 5.74 -3.22
N SER A 212 1.57 5.17 -2.90
CA SER A 212 1.84 3.74 -3.13
C SER A 212 1.06 2.81 -2.20
N PHE A 213 0.47 3.31 -1.08
CA PHE A 213 -0.20 2.42 -0.15
C PHE A 213 -1.61 2.84 0.29
N LEU A 214 -2.01 4.12 0.16
CA LEU A 214 -3.26 4.61 0.75
C LEU A 214 -4.49 3.85 0.24
N ALA A 215 -4.59 3.63 -1.06
CA ALA A 215 -5.70 2.90 -1.67
C ALA A 215 -5.74 1.44 -1.19
N SER A 216 -4.61 0.75 -1.26
CA SER A 216 -4.51 -0.65 -0.87
C SER A 216 -4.72 -0.85 0.63
N ALA A 217 -4.23 0.08 1.49
CA ALA A 217 -4.46 0.07 2.93
C ALA A 217 -5.96 0.14 3.27
N SER A 218 -6.69 1.03 2.61
CA SER A 218 -8.14 1.14 2.81
C SER A 218 -8.88 -0.12 2.36
N ILE A 219 -8.47 -0.75 1.24
CA ILE A 219 -9.03 -2.02 0.78
C ILE A 219 -8.76 -3.14 1.80
N VAL A 220 -7.56 -3.17 2.42
CA VAL A 220 -7.23 -4.13 3.49
C VAL A 220 -8.13 -3.93 4.71
N LEU A 221 -8.36 -2.69 5.14
CA LEU A 221 -9.27 -2.39 6.25
C LEU A 221 -10.69 -2.88 5.97
N GLU A 222 -11.22 -2.61 4.79
CA GLU A 222 -12.57 -3.03 4.37
C GLU A 222 -12.70 -4.56 4.18
N ALA A 223 -11.59 -5.26 3.95
CA ALA A 223 -11.53 -6.72 3.96
C ALA A 223 -11.43 -7.33 5.37
N GLY A 224 -11.42 -6.50 6.43
CA GLY A 224 -11.29 -6.92 7.83
C GLY A 224 -9.85 -7.10 8.31
N GLY A 225 -8.88 -6.61 7.55
CA GLY A 225 -7.47 -6.63 7.92
C GLY A 225 -7.07 -5.51 8.89
N ILE A 226 -5.82 -5.48 9.25
CA ILE A 226 -5.22 -4.51 10.17
C ILE A 226 -4.12 -3.76 9.43
N VAL A 227 -4.13 -2.44 9.54
CA VAL A 227 -3.14 -1.54 8.95
C VAL A 227 -2.48 -0.74 10.06
N THR A 228 -1.17 -0.82 10.18
CA THR A 228 -0.39 -0.10 11.18
C THR A 228 0.96 0.35 10.60
N ASP A 229 1.63 1.23 11.31
CA ASP A 229 3.06 1.42 11.11
C ASP A 229 3.86 0.20 11.61
N HIS A 230 5.17 0.22 11.44
CA HIS A 230 6.04 -0.88 11.87
C HIS A 230 6.09 -1.04 13.41
N GLU A 231 5.60 -0.12 14.19
CA GLU A 231 5.45 -0.18 15.63
C GLU A 231 4.03 -0.59 16.11
N GLY A 232 2.96 -0.92 15.22
CA GLY A 232 1.57 -1.26 15.48
C GLY A 232 0.71 -0.09 15.92
N LYS A 233 1.21 1.09 15.69
CA LYS A 233 0.44 2.30 15.92
C LYS A 233 -0.38 2.61 14.66
N ALA A 234 -1.42 3.39 14.84
CA ALA A 234 -2.16 3.95 13.72
C ALA A 234 -1.22 4.78 12.83
N LEU A 235 -1.44 4.72 11.52
CA LEU A 235 -0.67 5.52 10.57
C LEU A 235 -0.91 7.00 10.81
N ARG A 236 0.16 7.79 10.77
CA ARG A 236 0.05 9.26 10.78
C ARG A 236 -0.56 9.76 9.46
N PRO A 237 -1.26 10.92 9.47
CA PRO A 237 -1.79 11.50 8.25
C PRO A 237 -0.68 11.77 7.21
N ILE A 238 -1.03 11.56 5.93
CA ILE A 238 -0.20 11.95 4.79
C ILE A 238 -0.44 13.44 4.56
N ASN A 239 0.56 14.26 4.87
CA ASN A 239 0.48 15.71 4.64
C ASN A 239 1.05 16.08 3.27
N THR A 240 2.08 15.35 2.83
CA THR A 240 2.70 15.49 1.51
C THR A 240 3.18 14.12 1.01
N LEU A 241 3.39 13.96 -0.29
CA LEU A 241 4.01 12.76 -0.86
C LEU A 241 5.51 12.65 -0.60
N ASN A 242 6.12 13.61 0.11
CA ASN A 242 7.47 13.47 0.64
C ASN A 242 7.51 12.77 2.00
N ASP A 243 6.36 12.59 2.65
CA ASP A 243 6.27 11.87 3.92
C ASP A 243 6.58 10.40 3.69
N LYS A 244 7.48 9.86 4.49
CA LYS A 244 7.93 8.46 4.40
C LYS A 244 7.33 7.63 5.52
N TYR A 245 7.03 6.37 5.24
CA TYR A 245 6.35 5.46 6.15
C TYR A 245 7.07 4.12 6.22
N SER A 246 6.86 3.42 7.32
CA SER A 246 7.11 1.99 7.47
C SER A 246 5.80 1.32 7.84
N LEU A 247 5.49 0.21 7.19
CA LEU A 247 4.19 -0.44 7.24
C LEU A 247 4.29 -1.89 7.75
N SER A 248 3.30 -2.31 8.51
CA SER A 248 3.14 -3.71 8.89
C SER A 248 1.65 -4.06 8.95
N TRP A 249 1.20 -4.93 8.07
CA TRP A 249 -0.21 -5.33 7.94
C TRP A 249 -0.37 -6.82 8.22
N PRO A 250 -0.42 -7.22 9.48
CA PRO A 250 -0.64 -8.61 9.86
C PRO A 250 -2.12 -8.99 9.79
N VAL A 251 -2.39 -10.24 9.52
CA VAL A 251 -3.76 -10.77 9.42
C VAL A 251 -4.50 -10.80 10.74
N ALA A 252 -3.81 -11.02 11.86
CA ALA A 252 -4.44 -11.12 13.18
C ALA A 252 -3.71 -10.31 14.24
N ARG A 253 -4.46 -9.74 15.21
CA ARG A 253 -3.89 -9.00 16.36
C ARG A 253 -2.91 -9.85 17.19
N SER A 254 -3.10 -11.16 17.24
CA SER A 254 -2.17 -12.09 17.91
C SER A 254 -0.81 -12.23 17.18
N SER A 255 -0.80 -12.11 15.86
CA SER A 255 0.42 -12.13 15.04
C SER A 255 1.20 -10.84 15.18
N ILE A 256 0.52 -9.69 15.39
CA ILE A 256 1.11 -8.38 15.58
C ILE A 256 2.21 -8.44 16.65
N ARG A 257 1.92 -9.00 17.80
CA ARG A 257 2.85 -9.02 18.92
C ARG A 257 4.15 -9.77 18.63
N THR A 258 4.08 -10.85 17.86
CA THR A 258 5.25 -11.65 17.48
C THR A 258 6.09 -10.94 16.41
N PHE A 259 5.45 -10.29 15.44
CA PHE A 259 6.11 -9.41 14.48
C PHE A 259 6.84 -8.25 15.18
N TRP A 260 6.18 -7.64 16.15
CA TRP A 260 6.64 -6.48 16.91
C TRP A 260 7.84 -6.71 17.79
N LEU A 261 7.85 -7.80 18.55
CA LEU A 261 8.97 -8.15 19.41
C LEU A 261 10.27 -8.34 18.61
N LYS A 262 10.18 -8.64 17.29
CA LYS A 262 11.35 -8.79 16.43
C LYS A 262 11.80 -7.50 15.75
N SER A 263 10.87 -6.65 15.33
CA SER A 263 11.21 -5.36 14.72
C SER A 263 11.77 -4.38 15.75
N SER A 264 11.32 -4.43 17.00
CA SER A 264 11.81 -3.60 18.09
C SER A 264 13.13 -4.10 18.71
N ALA A 265 13.43 -5.41 18.63
CA ALA A 265 14.66 -5.98 19.21
C ALA A 265 15.95 -5.47 18.53
N ALA A 266 15.88 -5.04 17.27
CA ALA A 266 17.03 -4.47 16.56
C ALA A 266 17.34 -3.01 16.99
N ALA A 267 16.43 -2.34 17.71
CA ALA A 267 16.55 -0.95 18.14
C ALA A 267 16.89 -0.77 19.63
N TRP A 268 17.06 -1.86 20.40
CA TRP A 268 17.30 -1.77 21.85
C TRP A 268 18.77 -2.02 22.19
N PRO A 269 19.41 -1.14 22.97
CA PRO A 269 20.73 -1.42 23.55
C PRO A 269 20.58 -2.57 24.57
N GLU A 270 21.63 -3.39 24.70
CA GLU A 270 21.76 -4.67 25.41
C GLU A 270 21.36 -4.74 26.91
N ARG A 271 20.47 -3.89 27.41
CA ARG A 271 20.08 -3.83 28.83
C ARG A 271 18.58 -3.81 29.06
N CYS A 272 17.87 -4.83 28.63
CA CYS A 272 16.56 -5.14 29.24
C CYS A 272 16.15 -6.58 28.93
N VAL A 273 16.63 -7.51 29.76
CA VAL A 273 16.06 -8.88 29.81
C VAL A 273 14.89 -8.85 30.79
N GLY A 274 13.68 -8.66 30.26
CA GLY A 274 12.45 -8.76 31.04
C GLY A 274 11.97 -10.20 31.15
N LEU A 275 11.80 -10.70 32.38
CA LEU A 275 11.18 -12.00 32.67
C LEU A 275 9.67 -11.90 32.42
N THR A 276 9.12 -12.71 31.53
CA THR A 276 7.68 -12.79 31.29
C THR A 276 7.06 -13.84 32.20
N VAL A 277 6.24 -13.41 33.17
CA VAL A 277 5.48 -14.34 34.03
C VAL A 277 4.01 -14.26 33.64
N MET A 278 3.42 -15.41 33.29
CA MET A 278 1.98 -15.56 33.10
C MET A 278 1.32 -15.97 34.43
N LEU A 279 0.45 -15.14 34.97
CA LEU A 279 -0.49 -15.50 36.05
C LEU A 279 -1.89 -15.07 35.64
N GLN A 280 -2.79 -16.06 35.58
CA GLN A 280 -4.25 -15.91 35.40
C GLN A 280 -4.72 -15.05 34.21
N GLY A 281 -4.11 -15.23 33.01
CA GLY A 281 -4.61 -14.58 31.78
C GLY A 281 -4.32 -13.09 31.67
N ILE A 282 -3.55 -12.51 32.59
CA ILE A 282 -3.11 -11.10 32.54
C ILE A 282 -1.61 -11.08 32.40
N LEU A 283 -1.15 -10.41 31.34
CA LEU A 283 0.27 -10.22 31.07
C LEU A 283 0.78 -9.01 31.89
N LEU A 284 1.56 -9.27 32.93
CA LEU A 284 2.32 -8.22 33.63
C LEU A 284 3.76 -8.21 33.12
N LEU A 285 4.20 -7.10 32.57
CA LEU A 285 5.60 -6.81 32.32
C LEU A 285 6.19 -6.25 33.60
N VAL A 286 7.06 -7.02 34.26
CA VAL A 286 7.88 -6.52 35.36
C VAL A 286 9.25 -6.18 34.79
N TYR A 287 9.63 -4.91 34.87
CA TYR A 287 10.99 -4.44 34.59
C TYR A 287 11.82 -4.61 35.84
N VAL A 288 12.96 -5.24 35.74
CA VAL A 288 14.04 -5.25 36.75
C VAL A 288 15.23 -4.55 36.16
#